data_6410617916d52353c99e5170848408b2
#
_entry.id   6410617916d52353c99e5170848408b2
#
_cell.length_a   1.000
_cell.length_b   1.000
_cell.length_c   1.000
_cell.angle_alpha   90.00
_cell.angle_beta   90.00
_cell.angle_gamma   90.00
#
_symmetry.space_group_name_H-M   'P 1'
#
loop_
_entity.id
_entity.type
_entity.pdbx_description
1 polymer ?
#
loop_
_entity_poly.entity_id
_entity_poly.type
_entity_poly.pdbx_seq_one_letter_code
_entity_poly.pdbx_strand_id
1 'polypeptide(L)'
;MEKLTCYVIYASERIERLSHFLQCASDSHVVPISAVTKEQVSLLGHSSALFNLKRAEELLERTPNDKEIAHTLSHIQCWKAIAENEQLQNNDFALIAEGEIQPVENFIQHAIHYANKYSSYGIIKLQHDGESRSGERLFQIGDEPYALIYSDINQYNYGCSLYLIRKNIAKKLTALLNETKPYWLADQFTVFHEPQNIAQACYLLGESPNQKQQEKVENPLFSIIVPIYNVERYLKQCIESVLAQDYQNYELILVDDGSPDNSIDICTKYAKKHSNIVFIHKINGGLSDARNAGIKIARGEYLMFLDSDDYWEGTTILSDLEKIITENNPDVIFNYLKSVYPDKIVNHYINRDKLIGSFPEDFQDLYQNGIYLGFAWTKVIKKEIILKNHILFIKDRNFEDIPWSFSLVKYIKDYAIYQNCFYMYRRERKGSISSIVTTKNQVSLFQNPSDAITEIKSMKLNNDLLPGLKKYVDDIYQYVMTCYNLLSEGEKMNFLSLKVKYEKELSDLWQVL
;
A
#
# COMPACT_ATOMS: atom_id res chain seq x y z
N MET A 1 21.02 -10.98 -20.60
CA MET A 1 22.36 -10.82 -19.96
C MET A 1 22.86 -12.23 -19.66
N GLU A 2 23.97 -12.65 -20.29
CA GLU A 2 24.46 -14.04 -20.11
C GLU A 2 25.38 -14.20 -18.90
N LYS A 3 26.01 -13.12 -18.45
CA LYS A 3 26.86 -13.11 -17.24
C LYS A 3 26.64 -11.83 -16.44
N LEU A 4 26.58 -11.96 -15.13
CA LEU A 4 26.43 -10.84 -14.20
C LEU A 4 27.80 -10.49 -13.60
N THR A 5 28.14 -9.19 -13.53
CA THR A 5 29.31 -8.73 -12.80
C THR A 5 28.91 -8.43 -11.36
N CYS A 6 29.59 -9.04 -10.40
CA CYS A 6 29.30 -8.96 -8.97
C CYS A 6 30.42 -8.18 -8.26
N TYR A 7 30.08 -7.10 -7.60
CA TYR A 7 30.98 -6.32 -6.76
C TYR A 7 30.74 -6.71 -5.31
N VAL A 8 31.76 -7.28 -4.66
CA VAL A 8 31.61 -7.83 -3.32
C VAL A 8 32.44 -7.02 -2.32
N ILE A 9 31.71 -6.37 -1.40
CA ILE A 9 32.34 -5.61 -0.30
C ILE A 9 32.79 -6.60 0.76
N TYR A 10 34.07 -6.63 1.08
CA TYR A 10 34.61 -7.53 2.07
C TYR A 10 35.49 -6.81 3.10
N ALA A 11 35.43 -7.23 4.36
CA ALA A 11 36.38 -6.82 5.38
C ALA A 11 37.59 -7.76 5.35
N SER A 12 38.82 -7.19 5.36
CA SER A 12 40.05 -7.96 5.31
C SER A 12 40.19 -9.00 6.41
N GLU A 13 39.53 -8.79 7.55
CA GLU A 13 39.50 -9.69 8.70
C GLU A 13 38.58 -10.92 8.50
N ARG A 14 37.78 -10.96 7.43
CA ARG A 14 36.74 -11.98 7.18
C ARG A 14 36.81 -12.56 5.77
N ILE A 15 38.02 -12.76 5.27
CA ILE A 15 38.28 -13.24 3.89
C ILE A 15 37.65 -14.62 3.62
N GLU A 16 37.42 -15.45 4.66
CA GLU A 16 36.77 -16.75 4.53
C GLU A 16 35.33 -16.64 3.99
N ARG A 17 34.62 -15.59 4.35
CA ARG A 17 33.25 -15.35 3.89
C ARG A 17 33.19 -14.98 2.41
N LEU A 18 34.19 -14.21 1.94
CA LEU A 18 34.36 -13.95 0.52
C LEU A 18 34.56 -15.26 -0.28
N SER A 19 35.31 -16.22 0.28
CA SER A 19 35.54 -17.52 -0.37
C SER A 19 34.25 -18.30 -0.57
N HIS A 20 33.32 -18.26 0.37
CA HIS A 20 32.02 -18.89 0.23
C HIS A 20 31.17 -18.22 -0.87
N PHE A 21 31.12 -16.89 -0.87
CA PHE A 21 30.43 -16.14 -1.93
C PHE A 21 31.00 -16.47 -3.32
N LEU A 22 32.34 -16.53 -3.46
CA LEU A 22 33.00 -16.89 -4.72
C LEU A 22 32.62 -18.27 -5.22
N GLN A 23 32.44 -19.26 -4.33
CA GLN A 23 31.98 -20.60 -4.69
C GLN A 23 30.56 -20.56 -5.25
N CYS A 24 29.66 -19.81 -4.60
CA CYS A 24 28.26 -19.69 -5.03
C CYS A 24 28.11 -18.86 -6.31
N ALA A 25 29.05 -17.97 -6.61
CA ALA A 25 29.04 -17.05 -7.76
C ALA A 25 29.99 -17.49 -8.89
N SER A 26 30.31 -18.80 -8.98
CA SER A 26 31.27 -19.36 -9.94
C SER A 26 31.00 -19.01 -11.42
N ASP A 27 29.73 -18.79 -11.78
CA ASP A 27 29.29 -18.47 -13.14
C ASP A 27 29.28 -16.95 -13.43
N SER A 28 29.75 -16.13 -12.50
CA SER A 28 29.79 -14.67 -12.62
C SER A 28 31.22 -14.11 -12.61
N HIS A 29 31.36 -12.86 -13.02
CA HIS A 29 32.61 -12.12 -12.85
C HIS A 29 32.57 -11.38 -11.49
N VAL A 30 33.40 -11.80 -10.54
CA VAL A 30 33.42 -11.22 -9.20
C VAL A 30 34.56 -10.22 -9.06
N VAL A 31 34.24 -8.99 -8.65
CA VAL A 31 35.17 -7.90 -8.37
C VAL A 31 35.15 -7.63 -6.86
N PRO A 32 36.20 -8.00 -6.12
CA PRO A 32 36.27 -7.71 -4.70
C PRO A 32 36.53 -6.23 -4.43
N ILE A 33 35.80 -5.64 -3.49
CA ILE A 33 35.94 -4.26 -3.03
C ILE A 33 36.24 -4.28 -1.53
N SER A 34 37.41 -3.71 -1.15
CA SER A 34 37.76 -3.59 0.26
C SER A 34 36.81 -2.67 0.99
N ALA A 35 36.24 -3.12 2.09
CA ALA A 35 35.37 -2.30 2.91
C ALA A 35 36.14 -1.11 3.54
N VAL A 36 35.52 0.05 3.55
CA VAL A 36 35.98 1.17 4.36
C VAL A 36 35.71 0.85 5.83
N THR A 37 36.71 1.04 6.71
CA THR A 37 36.54 0.75 8.14
C THR A 37 36.24 2.03 8.93
N LYS A 38 35.64 1.87 10.12
CA LYS A 38 35.37 2.99 11.03
C LYS A 38 36.67 3.66 11.47
N GLU A 39 37.78 2.89 11.62
CA GLU A 39 39.12 3.38 11.97
C GLU A 39 39.65 4.31 10.87
N GLN A 40 39.44 3.96 9.59
CA GLN A 40 39.80 4.81 8.47
C GLN A 40 39.00 6.11 8.46
N VAL A 41 37.69 6.07 8.76
CA VAL A 41 36.88 7.29 8.90
C VAL A 41 37.37 8.16 10.05
N SER A 42 37.65 7.56 11.20
CA SER A 42 38.14 8.27 12.39
C SER A 42 39.55 8.89 12.19
N LEU A 43 40.44 8.21 11.45
CA LEU A 43 41.80 8.69 11.15
C LEU A 43 41.84 9.91 10.22
N LEU A 44 40.80 10.10 9.38
CA LEU A 44 40.69 11.26 8.49
C LEU A 44 40.23 12.54 9.21
N GLY A 45 40.19 12.49 10.52
CA GLY A 45 40.16 13.65 11.40
C GLY A 45 38.82 14.30 11.66
N HIS A 46 37.82 14.03 10.86
CA HIS A 46 36.39 14.35 11.14
C HIS A 46 35.50 13.75 10.05
N SER A 47 34.46 13.06 10.46
CA SER A 47 33.42 12.56 9.57
C SER A 47 32.84 13.67 8.66
N SER A 48 32.88 14.94 9.08
CA SER A 48 32.50 16.12 8.28
C SER A 48 33.41 16.38 7.06
N ALA A 49 34.61 15.82 7.01
CA ALA A 49 35.47 15.93 5.82
C ALA A 49 34.98 15.06 4.66
N LEU A 50 34.38 13.91 4.99
CA LEU A 50 33.90 12.89 4.04
C LEU A 50 32.38 12.91 3.82
N PHE A 51 31.63 13.48 4.77
CA PHE A 51 30.17 13.39 4.83
C PHE A 51 29.56 14.77 5.13
N ASN A 52 28.41 15.08 4.57
CA ASN A 52 27.64 16.27 4.90
C ASN A 52 26.77 16.01 6.14
N LEU A 53 27.38 16.09 7.32
CA LEU A 53 26.73 15.74 8.59
C LEU A 53 25.49 16.58 8.86
N LYS A 54 25.50 17.89 8.58
CA LYS A 54 24.36 18.76 8.82
C LYS A 54 23.14 18.30 8.05
N ARG A 55 23.30 18.01 6.75
CA ARG A 55 22.19 17.52 5.92
C ARG A 55 21.79 16.10 6.27
N ALA A 56 22.74 15.28 6.74
CA ALA A 56 22.44 13.95 7.22
C ALA A 56 21.64 13.99 8.54
N GLU A 57 21.97 14.88 9.45
CA GLU A 57 21.19 15.10 10.68
C GLU A 57 19.75 15.56 10.40
N GLU A 58 19.56 16.46 9.44
CA GLU A 58 18.25 16.90 8.98
C GLU A 58 17.43 15.74 8.38
N LEU A 59 18.08 14.80 7.66
CA LEU A 59 17.44 13.67 7.04
C LEU A 59 17.14 12.53 8.02
N LEU A 60 18.07 12.26 8.96
CA LEU A 60 18.03 11.11 9.87
C LEU A 60 17.42 11.44 11.22
N GLU A 61 17.20 12.73 11.53
CA GLU A 61 16.84 13.24 12.85
C GLU A 61 17.87 12.86 13.95
N ARG A 62 19.09 12.48 13.54
CA ARG A 62 20.24 12.13 14.40
C ARG A 62 21.57 12.21 13.66
N THR A 63 22.67 12.31 14.36
CA THR A 63 24.00 12.23 13.77
C THR A 63 24.35 10.78 13.38
N PRO A 64 24.77 10.50 12.12
CA PRO A 64 25.28 9.20 11.74
C PRO A 64 26.60 8.89 12.44
N ASN A 65 26.81 7.64 12.85
CA ASN A 65 28.05 7.20 13.45
C ASN A 65 29.10 6.79 12.41
N ASP A 66 30.39 6.70 12.82
CA ASP A 66 31.51 6.38 11.92
C ASP A 66 31.36 5.03 11.20
N LYS A 67 30.67 4.04 11.81
CA LYS A 67 30.39 2.75 11.17
C LYS A 67 29.40 2.89 10.03
N GLU A 68 28.34 3.65 10.21
CA GLU A 68 27.32 3.93 9.17
C GLU A 68 27.94 4.74 8.01
N ILE A 69 28.80 5.70 8.32
CA ILE A 69 29.54 6.47 7.32
C ILE A 69 30.51 5.56 6.55
N ALA A 70 31.27 4.71 7.22
CA ALA A 70 32.22 3.77 6.62
C ALA A 70 31.47 2.79 5.69
N HIS A 71 30.33 2.29 6.12
CA HIS A 71 29.46 1.41 5.34
C HIS A 71 28.98 2.11 4.06
N THR A 72 28.47 3.32 4.16
CA THR A 72 28.03 4.13 3.01
C THR A 72 29.18 4.37 2.02
N LEU A 73 30.36 4.70 2.51
CA LEU A 73 31.54 4.92 1.66
C LEU A 73 31.97 3.64 0.92
N SER A 74 31.80 2.47 1.54
CA SER A 74 32.08 1.18 0.89
C SER A 74 31.17 0.95 -0.33
N HIS A 75 29.87 1.25 -0.21
CA HIS A 75 28.93 1.16 -1.34
C HIS A 75 29.24 2.19 -2.43
N ILE A 76 29.65 3.40 -2.05
CA ILE A 76 30.09 4.43 -3.01
C ILE A 76 31.31 3.96 -3.82
N GLN A 77 32.24 3.22 -3.21
CA GLN A 77 33.35 2.62 -3.97
C GLN A 77 32.85 1.64 -5.03
N CYS A 78 31.86 0.82 -4.72
CA CYS A 78 31.23 -0.07 -5.71
C CYS A 78 30.60 0.73 -6.86
N TRP A 79 29.87 1.82 -6.56
CA TRP A 79 29.25 2.65 -7.61
C TRP A 79 30.29 3.28 -8.54
N LYS A 80 31.41 3.75 -7.99
CA LYS A 80 32.53 4.26 -8.79
C LYS A 80 33.12 3.17 -9.69
N ALA A 81 33.41 2.01 -9.13
CA ALA A 81 33.93 0.89 -9.89
C ALA A 81 32.99 0.42 -11.02
N ILE A 82 31.67 0.40 -10.77
CA ILE A 82 30.64 0.08 -11.78
C ILE A 82 30.60 1.17 -12.86
N ALA A 83 30.63 2.45 -12.47
CA ALA A 83 30.57 3.57 -13.40
C ALA A 83 31.77 3.58 -14.38
N GLU A 84 32.96 3.19 -13.90
CA GLU A 84 34.22 3.16 -14.63
C GLU A 84 34.43 1.85 -15.42
N ASN A 85 33.66 0.78 -15.14
CA ASN A 85 33.86 -0.50 -15.80
C ASN A 85 33.45 -0.45 -17.28
N GLU A 86 34.45 -0.48 -18.18
CA GLU A 86 34.23 -0.40 -19.63
C GLU A 86 33.55 -1.64 -20.23
N GLN A 87 33.58 -2.78 -19.57
CA GLN A 87 32.95 -4.01 -20.03
C GLN A 87 31.41 -3.99 -19.87
N LEU A 88 30.87 -3.13 -19.01
CA LEU A 88 29.45 -2.95 -18.81
C LEU A 88 28.88 -1.87 -19.74
N GLN A 89 27.73 -2.18 -20.38
CA GLN A 89 26.97 -1.17 -21.12
C GLN A 89 26.15 -0.30 -20.14
N ASN A 90 25.69 0.87 -20.56
CA ASN A 90 24.97 1.82 -19.68
C ASN A 90 23.70 1.24 -19.05
N ASN A 91 23.02 0.32 -19.74
CA ASN A 91 21.79 -0.30 -19.26
C ASN A 91 22.02 -1.65 -18.57
N ASP A 92 23.26 -2.13 -18.48
CA ASP A 92 23.55 -3.37 -17.79
C ASP A 92 23.42 -3.20 -16.28
N PHE A 93 22.92 -4.23 -15.62
CA PHE A 93 22.96 -4.35 -14.19
C PHE A 93 24.27 -4.96 -13.72
N ALA A 94 24.77 -4.43 -12.60
CA ALA A 94 25.81 -5.05 -11.78
C ALA A 94 25.20 -5.43 -10.43
N LEU A 95 25.64 -6.52 -9.84
CA LEU A 95 25.28 -6.94 -8.50
C LEU A 95 26.26 -6.36 -7.49
N ILE A 96 25.75 -5.78 -6.41
CA ILE A 96 26.54 -5.41 -5.24
C ILE A 96 26.12 -6.32 -4.10
N ALA A 97 27.11 -6.91 -3.44
CA ALA A 97 26.91 -7.81 -2.31
C ALA A 97 27.87 -7.48 -1.18
N GLU A 98 27.42 -7.58 0.07
CA GLU A 98 28.29 -7.59 1.24
C GLU A 98 28.79 -9.02 1.47
N GLY A 99 30.06 -9.17 1.83
CA GLY A 99 30.69 -10.48 2.00
C GLY A 99 30.13 -11.32 3.16
N GLU A 100 29.21 -10.75 3.96
CA GLU A 100 28.53 -11.47 5.04
C GLU A 100 27.29 -12.24 4.59
N ILE A 101 26.87 -12.02 3.34
CA ILE A 101 25.71 -12.70 2.78
C ILE A 101 25.99 -14.18 2.60
N GLN A 102 25.01 -14.98 2.96
CA GLN A 102 24.97 -16.40 2.61
C GLN A 102 24.02 -16.59 1.42
N PRO A 103 24.56 -16.66 0.18
CA PRO A 103 23.72 -16.80 -0.99
C PRO A 103 22.97 -18.14 -0.98
N VAL A 104 21.73 -18.09 -1.46
CA VAL A 104 20.97 -19.32 -1.74
C VAL A 104 21.49 -19.99 -3.00
N GLU A 105 21.15 -21.25 -3.20
CA GLU A 105 21.48 -21.99 -4.40
C GLU A 105 20.94 -21.25 -5.65
N ASN A 106 21.73 -21.18 -6.71
CA ASN A 106 21.38 -20.52 -7.97
C ASN A 106 21.06 -19.00 -7.86
N PHE A 107 21.55 -18.31 -6.81
CA PHE A 107 21.20 -16.89 -6.60
C PHE A 107 21.61 -15.98 -7.77
N ILE A 108 22.65 -16.29 -8.53
CA ILE A 108 23.06 -15.53 -9.73
C ILE A 108 21.99 -15.64 -10.81
N GLN A 109 21.44 -16.83 -11.06
CA GLN A 109 20.36 -17.04 -12.03
C GLN A 109 19.10 -16.29 -11.62
N HIS A 110 18.78 -16.31 -10.33
CA HIS A 110 17.67 -15.51 -9.80
C HIS A 110 17.92 -14.01 -9.97
N ALA A 111 19.12 -13.52 -9.68
CA ALA A 111 19.47 -12.12 -9.86
C ALA A 111 19.37 -11.70 -11.34
N ILE A 112 19.82 -12.54 -12.29
CA ILE A 112 19.67 -12.31 -13.74
C ILE A 112 18.19 -12.30 -14.13
N HIS A 113 17.40 -13.24 -13.61
CA HIS A 113 15.95 -13.28 -13.84
C HIS A 113 15.30 -11.97 -13.42
N TYR A 114 15.58 -11.49 -12.22
CA TYR A 114 15.02 -10.24 -11.71
C TYR A 114 15.52 -9.01 -12.47
N ALA A 115 16.78 -8.97 -12.85
CA ALA A 115 17.32 -7.91 -13.69
C ALA A 115 16.56 -7.78 -15.04
N ASN A 116 16.19 -8.90 -15.64
CA ASN A 116 15.43 -8.94 -16.89
C ASN A 116 13.95 -8.58 -16.68
N LYS A 117 13.31 -9.19 -15.68
CA LYS A 117 11.89 -9.01 -15.38
C LYS A 117 11.57 -7.56 -14.97
N TYR A 118 12.43 -6.95 -14.19
CA TYR A 118 12.26 -5.60 -13.66
C TYR A 118 13.19 -4.58 -14.33
N SER A 119 13.39 -4.77 -15.62
CA SER A 119 14.29 -3.96 -16.44
C SER A 119 13.90 -2.48 -16.58
N SER A 120 12.76 -2.04 -16.06
CA SER A 120 12.38 -0.62 -15.98
C SER A 120 12.99 0.10 -14.76
N TYR A 121 13.48 -0.64 -13.77
CA TYR A 121 14.03 -0.07 -12.54
C TYR A 121 15.53 0.20 -12.65
N GLY A 122 16.00 1.21 -11.93
CA GLY A 122 17.41 1.56 -11.87
C GLY A 122 18.18 0.77 -10.81
N ILE A 123 17.54 0.47 -9.69
CA ILE A 123 18.06 -0.31 -8.56
C ILE A 123 17.03 -1.35 -8.17
N ILE A 124 17.50 -2.59 -7.91
CA ILE A 124 16.67 -3.71 -7.46
C ILE A 124 17.32 -4.32 -6.22
N LYS A 125 16.68 -4.21 -5.07
CA LYS A 125 17.16 -4.84 -3.82
C LYS A 125 16.79 -6.32 -3.83
N LEU A 126 17.76 -7.17 -3.52
CA LEU A 126 17.59 -8.63 -3.56
C LEU A 126 17.58 -9.28 -2.17
N GLN A 127 17.87 -8.53 -1.13
CA GLN A 127 17.84 -9.01 0.24
C GLN A 127 17.18 -7.99 1.15
N HIS A 128 16.45 -8.52 2.12
CA HIS A 128 15.93 -7.80 3.27
C HIS A 128 16.58 -8.38 4.54
N ASP A 129 17.16 -7.54 5.36
CA ASP A 129 17.68 -7.97 6.65
C ASP A 129 16.50 -8.34 7.57
N GLY A 130 16.42 -9.62 7.94
CA GLY A 130 15.28 -10.24 8.64
C GLY A 130 14.99 -9.70 10.05
N GLU A 131 15.72 -8.70 10.50
CA GLU A 131 15.53 -7.97 11.76
C GLU A 131 15.21 -6.49 11.53
N SER A 132 14.49 -6.15 10.46
CA SER A 132 13.99 -4.80 10.37
C SER A 132 13.05 -4.55 11.56
N ARG A 133 13.30 -3.50 12.31
CA ARG A 133 12.44 -3.02 13.40
C ARG A 133 11.07 -2.55 12.89
N SER A 134 10.94 -2.34 11.60
CA SER A 134 9.69 -2.10 10.89
C SER A 134 9.25 -3.42 10.28
N GLY A 135 8.13 -3.97 10.70
CA GLY A 135 7.57 -5.26 10.24
C GLY A 135 7.20 -5.34 8.76
N GLU A 136 8.09 -4.89 7.89
CA GLU A 136 7.94 -4.95 6.44
C GLU A 136 7.83 -6.39 5.99
N ARG A 137 6.69 -6.76 5.45
CA ARG A 137 6.49 -8.02 4.75
C ARG A 137 6.61 -7.82 3.27
N LEU A 138 7.27 -8.75 2.68
CA LEU A 138 7.47 -8.88 1.27
C LEU A 138 6.24 -9.54 0.66
N PHE A 139 5.87 -9.08 -0.52
CA PHE A 139 4.70 -9.55 -1.23
C PHE A 139 5.07 -10.62 -2.25
N GLN A 140 4.25 -11.65 -2.34
CA GLN A 140 4.30 -12.56 -3.47
C GLN A 140 3.56 -11.92 -4.65
N ILE A 141 4.23 -11.78 -5.79
CA ILE A 141 3.60 -11.39 -7.04
C ILE A 141 3.64 -12.60 -7.98
N GLY A 142 2.50 -13.26 -8.16
CA GLY A 142 2.41 -14.51 -8.90
C GLY A 142 3.15 -15.66 -8.20
N ASP A 143 3.87 -16.48 -8.94
CA ASP A 143 4.67 -17.62 -8.44
C ASP A 143 6.03 -17.22 -7.87
N GLU A 144 6.32 -15.92 -7.78
CA GLU A 144 7.60 -15.40 -7.34
C GLU A 144 7.64 -15.23 -5.82
N PRO A 145 8.73 -15.63 -5.15
CA PRO A 145 8.90 -15.34 -3.74
C PRO A 145 9.11 -13.83 -3.56
N TYR A 146 8.14 -13.16 -3.00
CA TYR A 146 8.18 -11.81 -2.46
C TYR A 146 8.86 -10.72 -3.32
N ALA A 147 8.05 -9.84 -3.89
CA ALA A 147 8.53 -8.61 -4.51
C ALA A 147 7.90 -7.40 -3.84
N LEU A 148 8.70 -6.43 -3.44
CA LEU A 148 8.24 -5.15 -2.94
C LEU A 148 8.63 -4.08 -3.97
N ILE A 149 7.63 -3.47 -4.62
CA ILE A 149 7.84 -2.39 -5.57
C ILE A 149 7.60 -1.08 -4.84
N TYR A 150 8.65 -0.32 -4.65
CA TYR A 150 8.56 1.02 -4.07
C TYR A 150 8.38 2.05 -5.18
N SER A 151 7.30 2.79 -5.10
CA SER A 151 7.07 3.98 -5.91
C SER A 151 7.24 5.28 -5.13
N ASP A 152 7.45 5.23 -3.80
CA ASP A 152 7.45 6.40 -2.92
C ASP A 152 8.77 6.68 -2.21
N ILE A 153 9.07 7.98 -2.16
CA ILE A 153 10.34 8.62 -1.81
C ILE A 153 10.79 8.42 -0.37
N ASN A 154 9.90 8.13 0.54
CA ASN A 154 10.11 8.31 1.96
C ASN A 154 10.08 7.03 2.79
N GLN A 155 10.15 5.84 2.23
CA GLN A 155 10.28 4.63 3.03
C GLN A 155 11.76 4.35 3.35
N TYR A 156 12.08 4.30 4.63
CA TYR A 156 13.36 3.80 5.09
C TYR A 156 13.45 2.30 4.78
N ASN A 157 14.16 1.98 3.70
CA ASN A 157 14.48 0.62 3.35
C ASN A 157 15.77 0.23 4.05
N TYR A 158 15.65 -0.47 5.15
CA TYR A 158 16.81 -1.07 5.79
C TYR A 158 17.35 -2.23 4.96
N GLY A 159 18.70 -2.38 4.98
CA GLY A 159 19.40 -3.45 4.28
C GLY A 159 19.83 -3.07 2.86
N CYS A 160 21.13 -3.07 2.65
CA CYS A 160 21.76 -2.87 1.34
C CYS A 160 22.75 -3.99 1.03
N SER A 161 22.62 -5.11 1.74
CA SER A 161 23.59 -6.18 1.69
C SER A 161 23.60 -6.93 0.35
N LEU A 162 22.50 -6.87 -0.44
CA LEU A 162 22.44 -7.45 -1.78
C LEU A 162 21.47 -6.67 -2.67
N TYR A 163 21.98 -6.10 -3.77
CA TYR A 163 21.14 -5.40 -4.74
C TYR A 163 21.77 -5.30 -6.12
N LEU A 164 20.92 -5.13 -7.12
CA LEU A 164 21.31 -4.82 -8.49
C LEU A 164 21.24 -3.32 -8.73
N ILE A 165 22.22 -2.78 -9.46
CA ILE A 165 22.25 -1.37 -9.88
C ILE A 165 22.66 -1.28 -11.36
N ARG A 166 21.97 -0.42 -12.12
CA ARG A 166 22.38 -0.15 -13.50
C ARG A 166 23.62 0.75 -13.54
N LYS A 167 24.48 0.51 -14.52
CA LYS A 167 25.67 1.32 -14.74
C LYS A 167 25.34 2.81 -14.93
N ASN A 168 24.31 3.14 -15.69
CA ASN A 168 23.90 4.54 -15.88
C ASN A 168 23.45 5.21 -14.57
N ILE A 169 22.85 4.46 -13.65
CA ILE A 169 22.49 4.95 -12.31
C ILE A 169 23.72 5.14 -11.46
N ALA A 170 24.65 4.16 -11.46
CA ALA A 170 25.92 4.30 -10.77
C ALA A 170 26.71 5.55 -11.24
N LYS A 171 26.71 5.84 -12.56
CA LYS A 171 27.28 7.07 -13.13
C LYS A 171 26.60 8.33 -12.59
N LYS A 172 25.26 8.36 -12.56
CA LYS A 172 24.52 9.52 -12.02
C LYS A 172 24.82 9.76 -10.55
N LEU A 173 24.81 8.70 -9.73
CA LEU A 173 25.14 8.78 -8.30
C LEU A 173 26.59 9.24 -8.08
N THR A 174 27.52 8.76 -8.89
CA THR A 174 28.93 9.16 -8.83
C THR A 174 29.11 10.63 -9.25
N ALA A 175 28.38 11.10 -10.26
CA ALA A 175 28.38 12.50 -10.67
C ALA A 175 27.84 13.42 -9.57
N LEU A 176 26.77 13.01 -8.89
CA LEU A 176 26.22 13.76 -7.75
C LEU A 176 27.27 13.97 -6.63
N LEU A 177 28.16 12.99 -6.41
CA LEU A 177 29.23 13.07 -5.41
C LEU A 177 30.32 14.07 -5.76
N ASN A 178 30.42 14.50 -7.02
CA ASN A 178 31.32 15.59 -7.42
C ASN A 178 30.77 16.98 -7.05
N GLU A 179 29.45 17.07 -6.86
CA GLU A 179 28.74 18.31 -6.54
C GLU A 179 28.49 18.46 -5.02
N THR A 180 28.29 17.32 -4.33
CA THR A 180 28.01 17.31 -2.90
C THR A 180 28.63 16.11 -2.20
N LYS A 181 29.01 16.30 -0.92
CA LYS A 181 29.37 15.16 -0.07
C LYS A 181 28.16 14.28 0.19
N PRO A 182 28.35 12.96 0.38
CA PRO A 182 27.25 12.09 0.77
C PRO A 182 26.62 12.56 2.09
N TYR A 183 25.31 12.47 2.18
CA TYR A 183 24.52 12.86 3.35
C TYR A 183 23.44 11.83 3.70
N TRP A 184 23.42 10.72 2.99
CA TRP A 184 22.49 9.59 3.15
C TRP A 184 23.26 8.34 3.60
N LEU A 185 22.57 7.38 4.21
CA LEU A 185 23.15 6.06 4.52
C LEU A 185 23.02 5.11 3.34
N ALA A 186 23.85 4.07 3.29
CA ALA A 186 23.90 3.11 2.18
C ALA A 186 22.56 2.42 1.87
N ASP A 187 21.71 2.27 2.86
CA ASP A 187 20.38 1.64 2.77
C ASP A 187 19.26 2.62 2.42
N GLN A 188 19.53 3.92 2.35
CA GLN A 188 18.55 4.96 2.08
C GLN A 188 18.39 5.25 0.57
N PHE A 189 18.07 4.25 -0.22
CA PHE A 189 17.89 4.41 -1.68
C PHE A 189 16.75 5.34 -2.07
N THR A 190 15.80 5.58 -1.18
CA THR A 190 14.69 6.51 -1.39
C THR A 190 15.12 7.93 -1.66
N VAL A 191 16.29 8.36 -1.12
CA VAL A 191 16.88 9.67 -1.38
C VAL A 191 17.11 9.94 -2.87
N PHE A 192 17.21 8.89 -3.69
CA PHE A 192 17.52 9.01 -5.12
C PHE A 192 16.28 8.96 -6.02
N HIS A 193 15.09 8.84 -5.47
CA HIS A 193 13.88 8.75 -6.27
C HIS A 193 13.54 10.08 -6.97
N GLU A 194 13.63 11.20 -6.25
CA GLU A 194 13.53 12.55 -6.82
C GLU A 194 14.79 13.37 -6.53
N PRO A 195 15.31 14.12 -7.45
CA PRO A 195 14.89 14.36 -8.86
C PRO A 195 15.44 13.33 -9.85
N GLN A 196 16.01 12.22 -9.40
CA GLN A 196 16.79 11.27 -10.20
C GLN A 196 15.94 10.27 -11.00
N ASN A 197 14.63 10.22 -10.74
CA ASN A 197 13.70 9.28 -11.38
C ASN A 197 14.17 7.80 -11.32
N ILE A 198 14.70 7.41 -10.15
CA ILE A 198 15.17 6.05 -9.87
C ILE A 198 14.04 5.30 -9.19
N ALA A 199 13.42 4.37 -9.90
CA ALA A 199 12.47 3.46 -9.30
C ALA A 199 13.22 2.29 -8.62
N GLN A 200 12.67 1.76 -7.53
CA GLN A 200 13.25 0.67 -6.77
C GLN A 200 12.31 -0.51 -6.68
N ALA A 201 12.88 -1.72 -6.69
CA ALA A 201 12.17 -2.95 -6.36
C ALA A 201 13.01 -3.77 -5.37
N CYS A 202 12.37 -4.39 -4.40
CA CYS A 202 13.03 -5.23 -3.41
C CYS A 202 12.56 -6.68 -3.54
N TYR A 203 13.51 -7.62 -3.57
CA TYR A 203 13.25 -9.04 -3.68
C TYR A 203 14.03 -9.80 -2.61
N LEU A 204 13.44 -10.86 -2.07
CA LEU A 204 14.17 -11.82 -1.27
C LEU A 204 14.63 -12.97 -2.14
N LEU A 205 15.93 -13.21 -2.13
CA LEU A 205 16.54 -14.43 -2.62
C LEU A 205 16.82 -15.35 -1.44
N GLY A 206 15.79 -15.96 -0.88
CA GLY A 206 15.94 -16.92 0.19
C GLY A 206 14.69 -17.08 1.04
N GLU A 207 14.46 -18.29 1.53
CA GLU A 207 13.48 -18.56 2.56
C GLU A 207 13.98 -17.98 3.89
N SER A 208 13.11 -17.31 4.61
CA SER A 208 13.38 -16.95 6.01
C SER A 208 13.58 -18.25 6.80
N PRO A 209 14.69 -18.43 7.55
CA PRO A 209 14.99 -19.69 8.25
C PRO A 209 13.95 -20.13 9.29
N ASN A 210 12.94 -19.32 9.55
CA ASN A 210 11.92 -19.52 10.58
C ASN A 210 10.47 -19.61 10.07
N GLN A 211 10.23 -19.73 8.77
CA GLN A 211 8.91 -20.13 8.31
C GLN A 211 8.82 -21.67 8.29
N LYS A 212 8.41 -22.26 9.43
CA LYS A 212 7.68 -23.52 9.35
C LYS A 212 6.59 -23.34 8.31
N GLN A 213 6.55 -24.23 7.31
CA GLN A 213 5.49 -24.33 6.31
C GLN A 213 4.13 -24.35 7.02
N GLN A 214 3.56 -23.17 7.25
CA GLN A 214 2.15 -23.02 7.41
C GLN A 214 1.62 -22.87 5.97
N GLU A 215 0.76 -23.77 5.58
CA GLU A 215 0.14 -23.79 4.25
C GLU A 215 -0.41 -22.40 3.94
N LYS A 216 0.20 -21.73 2.97
CA LYS A 216 -0.34 -20.47 2.43
C LYS A 216 -1.60 -20.81 1.67
N VAL A 217 -2.66 -20.06 1.90
CA VAL A 217 -3.85 -20.10 1.06
C VAL A 217 -3.44 -19.61 -0.33
N GLU A 218 -3.31 -20.51 -1.31
CA GLU A 218 -2.81 -20.17 -2.65
C GLU A 218 -3.76 -19.24 -3.40
N ASN A 219 -5.06 -19.45 -3.29
CA ASN A 219 -6.10 -18.62 -3.93
C ASN A 219 -7.19 -18.31 -2.89
N PRO A 220 -7.04 -17.27 -2.08
CA PRO A 220 -8.07 -16.94 -1.11
C PRO A 220 -9.37 -16.52 -1.79
N LEU A 221 -10.51 -16.89 -1.20
CA LEU A 221 -11.79 -16.38 -1.66
C LEU A 221 -11.94 -14.90 -1.30
N PHE A 222 -11.50 -14.52 -0.10
CA PHE A 222 -11.62 -13.15 0.39
C PHE A 222 -10.26 -12.49 0.61
N SER A 223 -10.12 -11.24 0.19
CA SER A 223 -9.09 -10.31 0.67
C SER A 223 -9.75 -9.24 1.53
N ILE A 224 -9.44 -9.22 2.82
CA ILE A 224 -9.96 -8.26 3.78
C ILE A 224 -8.90 -7.17 3.96
N ILE A 225 -9.21 -5.95 3.50
CA ILE A 225 -8.27 -4.81 3.48
C ILE A 225 -8.56 -3.91 4.67
N VAL A 226 -7.58 -3.70 5.53
CA VAL A 226 -7.65 -2.87 6.73
C VAL A 226 -6.67 -1.71 6.61
N PRO A 227 -7.13 -0.48 6.27
CA PRO A 227 -6.29 0.72 6.29
C PRO A 227 -6.04 1.15 7.74
N ILE A 228 -4.80 1.45 8.10
CA ILE A 228 -4.37 1.70 9.49
C ILE A 228 -3.62 3.02 9.56
N TYR A 229 -4.08 3.93 10.44
CA TYR A 229 -3.36 5.15 10.78
C TYR A 229 -3.76 5.66 12.16
N ASN A 230 -2.82 5.67 13.12
CA ASN A 230 -2.99 6.21 14.47
C ASN A 230 -4.18 5.61 15.23
N VAL A 231 -4.26 4.27 15.30
CA VAL A 231 -5.40 3.49 15.84
C VAL A 231 -5.01 2.39 16.82
N GLU A 232 -3.85 2.46 17.45
CA GLU A 232 -3.31 1.42 18.35
C GLU A 232 -4.33 0.90 19.37
N ARG A 233 -5.24 1.76 19.84
CA ARG A 233 -6.26 1.43 20.85
C ARG A 233 -7.34 0.47 20.36
N TYR A 234 -7.60 0.46 19.06
CA TYR A 234 -8.71 -0.28 18.44
C TYR A 234 -8.22 -1.46 17.60
N LEU A 235 -7.01 -1.34 17.09
CA LEU A 235 -6.45 -2.23 16.07
C LEU A 235 -6.43 -3.70 16.49
N LYS A 236 -6.13 -3.97 17.76
CA LYS A 236 -6.14 -5.34 18.28
C LYS A 236 -7.51 -5.99 18.12
N GLN A 237 -8.58 -5.30 18.53
CA GLN A 237 -9.94 -5.83 18.43
C GLN A 237 -10.37 -5.99 16.96
N CYS A 238 -10.00 -5.05 16.12
CA CYS A 238 -10.23 -5.13 14.67
C CYS A 238 -9.62 -6.42 14.09
N ILE A 239 -8.33 -6.65 14.27
CA ILE A 239 -7.62 -7.83 13.77
C ILE A 239 -8.20 -9.13 14.36
N GLU A 240 -8.40 -9.19 15.67
CA GLU A 240 -8.91 -10.38 16.35
C GLU A 240 -10.32 -10.75 15.90
N SER A 241 -11.16 -9.78 15.55
CA SER A 241 -12.51 -10.03 15.03
C SER A 241 -12.53 -10.76 13.68
N VAL A 242 -11.51 -10.52 12.86
CA VAL A 242 -11.31 -11.23 11.59
C VAL A 242 -10.68 -12.61 11.83
N LEU A 243 -9.69 -12.70 12.71
CA LEU A 243 -9.02 -13.96 13.04
C LEU A 243 -9.93 -14.96 13.77
N ALA A 244 -11.01 -14.48 14.40
CA ALA A 244 -12.01 -15.32 15.07
C ALA A 244 -12.97 -16.04 14.11
N GLN A 245 -12.89 -15.78 12.79
CA GLN A 245 -13.78 -16.42 11.81
C GLN A 245 -13.46 -17.92 11.67
N ASP A 246 -14.49 -18.73 11.51
CA ASP A 246 -14.42 -20.18 11.36
C ASP A 246 -13.98 -20.66 9.97
N TYR A 247 -13.79 -19.73 9.05
CA TYR A 247 -13.37 -19.94 7.67
C TYR A 247 -11.89 -19.62 7.48
N GLN A 248 -11.16 -20.41 6.68
CA GLN A 248 -9.71 -20.26 6.55
C GLN A 248 -9.24 -19.78 5.18
N ASN A 249 -10.10 -19.83 4.15
CA ASN A 249 -9.72 -19.45 2.77
C ASN A 249 -9.82 -17.94 2.54
N TYR A 250 -9.09 -17.15 3.36
CA TYR A 250 -9.00 -15.69 3.25
C TYR A 250 -7.59 -15.19 3.55
N GLU A 251 -7.31 -13.99 3.09
CA GLU A 251 -6.16 -13.21 3.54
C GLU A 251 -6.63 -11.91 4.20
N LEU A 252 -5.90 -11.50 5.24
CA LEU A 252 -6.09 -10.23 5.94
C LEU A 252 -4.94 -9.30 5.59
N ILE A 253 -5.24 -8.21 4.87
CA ILE A 253 -4.26 -7.25 4.38
C ILE A 253 -4.28 -6.02 5.30
N LEU A 254 -3.28 -5.92 6.17
CA LEU A 254 -3.08 -4.79 7.08
C LEU A 254 -2.21 -3.75 6.37
N VAL A 255 -2.74 -2.56 6.12
CA VAL A 255 -2.02 -1.48 5.43
C VAL A 255 -1.81 -0.33 6.40
N ASP A 256 -0.65 -0.29 7.03
CA ASP A 256 -0.26 0.84 7.87
C ASP A 256 0.21 2.01 7.01
N ASP A 257 -0.49 3.12 7.12
CA ASP A 257 -0.28 4.35 6.36
C ASP A 257 0.62 5.34 7.12
N GLY A 258 1.76 4.84 7.64
CA GLY A 258 2.74 5.65 8.36
C GLY A 258 2.25 6.10 9.74
N SER A 259 1.70 5.20 10.53
CA SER A 259 1.19 5.50 11.88
C SER A 259 2.29 6.04 12.80
N PRO A 260 1.99 7.12 13.56
CA PRO A 260 2.93 7.67 14.54
C PRO A 260 2.88 6.96 15.91
N ASP A 261 1.94 6.05 16.10
CA ASP A 261 1.71 5.27 17.33
C ASP A 261 2.23 3.82 17.21
N ASN A 262 1.90 2.95 18.18
CA ASN A 262 2.35 1.55 18.18
C ASN A 262 1.58 0.61 17.22
N SER A 263 0.80 1.14 16.28
CA SER A 263 0.04 0.33 15.32
C SER A 263 0.95 -0.59 14.50
N ILE A 264 2.14 -0.13 14.11
CA ILE A 264 3.15 -0.92 13.38
C ILE A 264 3.56 -2.17 14.16
N ASP A 265 3.86 -2.02 15.46
CA ASP A 265 4.29 -3.14 16.32
C ASP A 265 3.18 -4.18 16.50
N ILE A 266 1.93 -3.71 16.60
CA ILE A 266 0.75 -4.58 16.67
C ILE A 266 0.64 -5.39 15.38
N CYS A 267 0.63 -4.73 14.21
CA CYS A 267 0.56 -5.40 12.90
C CYS A 267 1.66 -6.43 12.73
N THR A 268 2.90 -6.05 13.04
CA THR A 268 4.08 -6.92 12.96
C THR A 268 3.92 -8.17 13.79
N LYS A 269 3.42 -8.03 15.03
CA LYS A 269 3.21 -9.15 15.94
C LYS A 269 2.18 -10.14 15.40
N TYR A 270 1.05 -9.64 14.88
CA TYR A 270 0.02 -10.51 14.29
C TYR A 270 0.49 -11.16 13.00
N ALA A 271 1.13 -10.39 12.14
CA ALA A 271 1.65 -10.88 10.88
C ALA A 271 2.71 -11.98 11.05
N LYS A 272 3.53 -11.93 12.12
CA LYS A 272 4.48 -13.02 12.46
C LYS A 272 3.80 -14.31 12.93
N LYS A 273 2.59 -14.23 13.47
CA LYS A 273 1.87 -15.38 14.04
C LYS A 273 0.92 -16.06 13.06
N HIS A 274 0.43 -15.33 12.08
CA HIS A 274 -0.64 -15.77 11.19
C HIS A 274 -0.21 -15.66 9.73
N SER A 275 -0.10 -16.80 9.04
CA SER A 275 0.37 -16.87 7.64
C SER A 275 -0.60 -16.26 6.63
N ASN A 276 -1.88 -16.14 6.98
CA ASN A 276 -2.91 -15.49 6.19
C ASN A 276 -2.96 -13.96 6.36
N ILE A 277 -2.08 -13.37 7.19
CA ILE A 277 -1.94 -11.92 7.31
C ILE A 277 -0.82 -11.43 6.39
N VAL A 278 -1.17 -10.46 5.55
CA VAL A 278 -0.23 -9.67 4.75
C VAL A 278 -0.13 -8.29 5.38
N PHE A 279 1.07 -7.86 5.75
CA PHE A 279 1.29 -6.53 6.34
C PHE A 279 2.07 -5.62 5.40
N ILE A 280 1.53 -4.43 5.15
CA ILE A 280 2.16 -3.34 4.41
C ILE A 280 2.37 -2.17 5.37
N HIS A 281 3.59 -1.68 5.45
CA HIS A 281 3.88 -0.36 6.01
C HIS A 281 4.27 0.59 4.87
N LYS A 282 3.67 1.78 4.84
CA LYS A 282 3.93 2.80 3.81
C LYS A 282 3.86 4.19 4.44
N ILE A 283 4.42 5.17 3.71
CA ILE A 283 4.26 6.57 4.09
C ILE A 283 2.81 6.98 4.00
N ASN A 284 2.46 7.89 4.90
CA ASN A 284 1.14 8.47 4.95
C ASN A 284 0.76 9.13 3.60
N GLY A 285 -0.12 8.45 2.89
CA GLY A 285 -0.74 8.92 1.65
C GLY A 285 -2.25 9.12 1.80
N GLY A 286 -2.78 8.92 3.02
CA GLY A 286 -4.20 9.01 3.35
C GLY A 286 -4.98 7.72 3.07
N LEU A 287 -6.22 7.69 3.57
CA LEU A 287 -7.10 6.53 3.56
C LEU A 287 -7.29 5.91 2.17
N SER A 288 -7.49 6.74 1.15
CA SER A 288 -7.60 6.32 -0.25
C SER A 288 -6.36 5.55 -0.71
N ASP A 289 -5.18 6.06 -0.40
CA ASP A 289 -3.92 5.47 -0.83
C ASP A 289 -3.65 4.14 -0.10
N ALA A 290 -4.00 4.05 1.18
CA ALA A 290 -3.92 2.82 1.95
C ALA A 290 -4.85 1.73 1.38
N ARG A 291 -6.13 2.06 1.10
CA ARG A 291 -7.06 1.11 0.47
C ARG A 291 -6.58 0.67 -0.92
N ASN A 292 -6.11 1.60 -1.75
CA ASN A 292 -5.57 1.29 -3.07
C ASN A 292 -4.33 0.39 -3.02
N ALA A 293 -3.45 0.59 -2.04
CA ALA A 293 -2.31 -0.29 -1.81
C ALA A 293 -2.78 -1.72 -1.48
N GLY A 294 -3.81 -1.86 -0.64
CA GLY A 294 -4.43 -3.15 -0.35
C GLY A 294 -5.06 -3.81 -1.59
N ILE A 295 -5.84 -3.06 -2.37
CA ILE A 295 -6.45 -3.56 -3.62
C ILE A 295 -5.38 -4.10 -4.59
N LYS A 296 -4.28 -3.38 -4.73
CA LYS A 296 -3.20 -3.73 -5.68
C LYS A 296 -2.58 -5.10 -5.41
N ILE A 297 -2.53 -5.52 -4.14
CA ILE A 297 -1.88 -6.77 -3.74
C ILE A 297 -2.87 -7.88 -3.38
N ALA A 298 -4.16 -7.56 -3.31
CA ALA A 298 -5.21 -8.51 -3.00
C ALA A 298 -5.22 -9.67 -4.02
N ARG A 299 -5.21 -10.91 -3.51
CA ARG A 299 -5.27 -12.14 -4.30
C ARG A 299 -6.67 -12.74 -4.32
N GLY A 300 -7.47 -12.43 -3.30
CA GLY A 300 -8.84 -12.92 -3.16
C GLY A 300 -9.73 -12.62 -4.36
N GLU A 301 -10.69 -13.50 -4.60
CA GLU A 301 -11.72 -13.30 -5.62
C GLU A 301 -12.64 -12.14 -5.27
N TYR A 302 -12.95 -12.00 -3.97
CA TYR A 302 -13.76 -10.93 -3.43
C TYR A 302 -12.95 -10.03 -2.50
N LEU A 303 -13.19 -8.71 -2.61
CA LEU A 303 -12.60 -7.70 -1.73
C LEU A 303 -13.61 -7.31 -0.65
N MET A 304 -13.11 -7.16 0.56
CA MET A 304 -13.80 -6.60 1.72
C MET A 304 -12.95 -5.49 2.32
N PHE A 305 -13.59 -4.46 2.86
CA PHE A 305 -12.92 -3.39 3.57
C PHE A 305 -13.36 -3.38 5.04
N LEU A 306 -12.43 -3.15 5.94
CA LEU A 306 -12.70 -3.01 7.38
C LEU A 306 -11.87 -1.84 7.90
N ASP A 307 -12.54 -0.80 8.38
CA ASP A 307 -11.85 0.33 8.98
C ASP A 307 -11.21 -0.09 10.32
N SER A 308 -9.97 0.30 10.55
CA SER A 308 -9.14 -0.23 11.65
C SER A 308 -9.59 0.16 13.06
N ASP A 309 -10.51 1.12 13.16
CA ASP A 309 -11.17 1.50 14.41
C ASP A 309 -12.51 0.78 14.65
N ASP A 310 -12.95 -0.06 13.69
CA ASP A 310 -14.15 -0.87 13.75
C ASP A 310 -13.83 -2.36 14.01
N TYR A 311 -14.83 -3.19 14.08
CA TYR A 311 -14.67 -4.64 14.27
C TYR A 311 -15.91 -5.42 13.81
N TRP A 312 -15.76 -6.72 13.63
CA TRP A 312 -16.83 -7.63 13.28
C TRP A 312 -17.38 -8.34 14.53
N GLU A 313 -18.69 -8.57 14.56
CA GLU A 313 -19.39 -9.35 15.58
C GLU A 313 -19.90 -10.67 15.00
N GLY A 314 -19.48 -11.78 15.58
CA GLY A 314 -19.78 -13.13 15.08
C GLY A 314 -18.56 -13.82 14.48
N THR A 315 -18.67 -15.14 14.30
CA THR A 315 -17.56 -15.99 13.87
C THR A 315 -17.83 -16.76 12.58
N THR A 316 -19.06 -16.70 12.04
CA THR A 316 -19.49 -17.44 10.85
C THR A 316 -19.65 -16.58 9.59
N ILE A 317 -19.19 -15.32 9.65
CA ILE A 317 -19.42 -14.33 8.59
C ILE A 317 -18.86 -14.81 7.26
N LEU A 318 -17.59 -15.24 7.26
CA LEU A 318 -16.90 -15.64 6.03
C LEU A 318 -17.47 -16.97 5.48
N SER A 319 -17.81 -17.93 6.34
CA SER A 319 -18.43 -19.19 5.90
C SER A 319 -19.86 -19.00 5.37
N ASP A 320 -20.61 -18.05 5.91
CA ASP A 320 -21.95 -17.71 5.40
C ASP A 320 -21.86 -16.96 4.05
N LEU A 321 -20.90 -16.03 3.91
CA LEU A 321 -20.64 -15.34 2.63
C LEU A 321 -20.19 -16.32 1.54
N GLU A 322 -19.34 -17.29 1.89
CA GLU A 322 -18.90 -18.34 0.97
C GLU A 322 -20.08 -19.16 0.43
N LYS A 323 -21.04 -19.52 1.27
CA LYS A 323 -22.28 -20.21 0.82
C LYS A 323 -23.06 -19.37 -0.19
N ILE A 324 -23.25 -18.06 0.10
CA ILE A 324 -23.94 -17.13 -0.81
C ILE A 324 -23.21 -17.06 -2.15
N ILE A 325 -21.88 -16.99 -2.13
CA ILE A 325 -21.04 -16.92 -3.34
C ILE A 325 -21.14 -18.22 -4.14
N THR A 326 -21.03 -19.37 -3.48
CA THR A 326 -21.10 -20.69 -4.13
C THR A 326 -22.45 -20.94 -4.80
N GLU A 327 -23.54 -20.49 -4.18
CA GLU A 327 -24.89 -20.69 -4.70
C GLU A 327 -25.25 -19.70 -5.81
N ASN A 328 -24.79 -18.45 -5.73
CA ASN A 328 -25.32 -17.36 -6.55
C ASN A 328 -24.26 -16.61 -7.38
N ASN A 329 -22.98 -16.71 -7.01
CA ASN A 329 -21.86 -16.02 -7.66
C ASN A 329 -22.12 -14.53 -7.94
N PRO A 330 -22.63 -13.73 -6.96
CA PRO A 330 -23.02 -12.35 -7.19
C PRO A 330 -21.81 -11.45 -7.45
N ASP A 331 -22.00 -10.35 -8.17
CA ASP A 331 -20.96 -9.33 -8.38
C ASP A 331 -20.64 -8.57 -7.10
N VAL A 332 -21.67 -8.39 -6.25
CA VAL A 332 -21.54 -7.73 -4.94
C VAL A 332 -22.49 -8.36 -3.92
N ILE A 333 -22.03 -8.45 -2.66
CA ILE A 333 -22.90 -8.76 -1.52
C ILE A 333 -22.95 -7.53 -0.63
N PHE A 334 -24.15 -7.05 -0.36
CA PHE A 334 -24.38 -5.96 0.59
C PHE A 334 -24.55 -6.50 2.01
N ASN A 335 -24.00 -5.80 2.98
CA ASN A 335 -24.14 -6.14 4.39
C ASN A 335 -24.69 -4.97 5.21
N TYR A 336 -25.35 -5.30 6.29
CA TYR A 336 -25.84 -4.36 7.28
C TYR A 336 -24.80 -4.06 8.36
N LEU A 337 -25.06 -3.01 9.14
CA LEU A 337 -24.17 -2.53 10.18
C LEU A 337 -24.92 -2.25 11.48
N LYS A 338 -24.15 -2.19 12.57
CA LYS A 338 -24.59 -1.61 13.86
C LYS A 338 -23.73 -0.39 14.15
N SER A 339 -24.35 0.73 14.50
CA SER A 339 -23.64 1.90 15.03
C SER A 339 -23.40 1.74 16.54
N VAL A 340 -22.14 1.75 16.95
CA VAL A 340 -21.70 1.57 18.34
C VAL A 340 -21.35 2.93 18.93
N TYR A 341 -22.23 3.45 19.77
CA TYR A 341 -22.02 4.68 20.55
C TYR A 341 -21.46 4.32 21.93
N PRO A 342 -20.91 5.27 22.69
CA PRO A 342 -20.42 5.01 24.03
C PRO A 342 -21.48 4.46 25.00
N ASP A 343 -22.75 4.80 24.80
CA ASP A 343 -23.88 4.49 25.67
C ASP A 343 -24.92 3.53 25.06
N LYS A 344 -24.87 3.26 23.75
CA LYS A 344 -25.86 2.43 23.06
C LYS A 344 -25.33 1.82 21.77
N ILE A 345 -26.03 0.76 21.32
CA ILE A 345 -25.84 0.19 19.98
C ILE A 345 -27.14 0.37 19.20
N VAL A 346 -27.03 0.92 17.98
CA VAL A 346 -28.15 1.09 17.06
C VAL A 346 -28.00 0.12 15.91
N ASN A 347 -28.99 -0.75 15.75
CA ASN A 347 -29.02 -1.73 14.67
C ASN A 347 -29.69 -1.11 13.43
N HIS A 348 -29.01 -1.20 12.27
CA HIS A 348 -29.51 -0.71 10.98
C HIS A 348 -30.01 -1.83 10.08
N TYR A 349 -30.45 -2.93 10.69
CA TYR A 349 -31.04 -4.05 9.95
C TYR A 349 -32.37 -3.67 9.31
N ILE A 350 -32.55 -4.10 8.07
CA ILE A 350 -33.80 -3.94 7.31
C ILE A 350 -34.28 -5.34 6.92
N ASN A 351 -35.50 -5.70 7.37
CA ASN A 351 -36.10 -6.96 6.97
C ASN A 351 -36.53 -6.90 5.50
N ARG A 352 -36.08 -7.87 4.72
CA ARG A 352 -36.33 -7.92 3.28
C ARG A 352 -36.46 -9.35 2.81
N ASP A 353 -37.46 -9.60 1.97
CA ASP A 353 -37.71 -10.93 1.41
C ASP A 353 -36.83 -11.20 0.17
N LYS A 354 -36.60 -10.18 -0.66
CA LYS A 354 -35.73 -10.29 -1.85
C LYS A 354 -34.29 -10.08 -1.48
N LEU A 355 -33.50 -11.16 -1.44
CA LEU A 355 -32.08 -11.13 -1.05
C LEU A 355 -31.12 -11.24 -2.22
N ILE A 356 -31.60 -11.54 -3.41
CA ILE A 356 -30.82 -11.75 -4.63
C ILE A 356 -31.56 -11.10 -5.79
N GLY A 357 -30.85 -10.49 -6.72
CA GLY A 357 -31.48 -9.88 -7.88
C GLY A 357 -30.53 -9.24 -8.88
N SER A 358 -31.13 -8.60 -9.88
CA SER A 358 -30.44 -7.78 -10.87
C SER A 358 -30.23 -6.38 -10.30
N PHE A 359 -28.98 -5.95 -10.22
CA PHE A 359 -28.64 -4.66 -9.62
C PHE A 359 -29.24 -3.47 -10.39
N PRO A 360 -29.17 -3.40 -11.73
CA PRO A 360 -29.76 -2.28 -12.45
C PRO A 360 -31.28 -2.13 -12.20
N GLU A 361 -32.00 -3.23 -12.18
CA GLU A 361 -33.46 -3.22 -11.98
C GLU A 361 -33.85 -2.84 -10.55
N ASP A 362 -33.07 -3.28 -9.57
CA ASP A 362 -33.37 -3.11 -8.15
C ASP A 362 -32.65 -1.91 -7.51
N PHE A 363 -31.78 -1.18 -8.24
CA PHE A 363 -30.92 -0.14 -7.66
C PHE A 363 -31.69 0.93 -6.91
N GLN A 364 -32.80 1.42 -7.47
CA GLN A 364 -33.63 2.43 -6.80
C GLN A 364 -34.14 1.94 -5.46
N ASP A 365 -34.63 0.72 -5.40
CA ASP A 365 -35.17 0.12 -4.19
C ASP A 365 -34.06 -0.18 -3.16
N LEU A 366 -32.90 -0.71 -3.61
CA LEU A 366 -31.72 -0.92 -2.75
C LEU A 366 -31.24 0.38 -2.13
N TYR A 367 -31.21 1.47 -2.90
CA TYR A 367 -30.78 2.76 -2.43
C TYR A 367 -31.80 3.39 -1.46
N GLN A 368 -33.07 3.44 -1.82
CA GLN A 368 -34.13 4.05 -1.00
C GLN A 368 -34.32 3.34 0.34
N ASN A 369 -34.08 2.05 0.40
CA ASN A 369 -34.13 1.26 1.62
C ASN A 369 -32.78 1.19 2.38
N GLY A 370 -31.79 2.01 2.02
CA GLY A 370 -30.52 2.10 2.74
C GLY A 370 -29.66 0.84 2.70
N ILE A 371 -29.79 0.02 1.66
CA ILE A 371 -28.98 -1.17 1.41
C ILE A 371 -27.74 -0.78 0.61
N TYR A 372 -27.92 -0.02 -0.48
CA TYR A 372 -26.81 0.59 -1.19
C TYR A 372 -26.36 1.87 -0.49
N LEU A 373 -25.33 1.75 0.33
CA LEU A 373 -24.70 2.86 1.04
C LEU A 373 -23.40 3.29 0.34
N GLY A 374 -23.00 4.55 0.54
CA GLY A 374 -21.75 5.08 0.02
C GLY A 374 -20.48 4.44 0.60
N PHE A 375 -20.57 3.73 1.72
CA PHE A 375 -19.40 3.18 2.42
C PHE A 375 -18.81 1.95 1.73
N ALA A 376 -17.48 1.88 1.62
CA ALA A 376 -16.78 0.75 1.01
C ALA A 376 -16.98 -0.55 1.82
N TRP A 377 -16.95 -0.46 3.14
CA TRP A 377 -17.06 -1.58 4.07
C TRP A 377 -18.47 -2.21 4.17
N THR A 378 -19.47 -1.65 3.47
CA THR A 378 -20.79 -2.29 3.33
C THR A 378 -20.89 -3.24 2.13
N LYS A 379 -19.78 -3.50 1.46
CA LYS A 379 -19.73 -4.28 0.22
C LYS A 379 -18.67 -5.37 0.26
N VAL A 380 -19.07 -6.58 -0.13
CA VAL A 380 -18.18 -7.68 -0.52
C VAL A 380 -18.24 -7.74 -2.04
N ILE A 381 -17.20 -7.36 -2.74
CA ILE A 381 -17.24 -7.10 -4.19
C ILE A 381 -16.21 -7.93 -4.94
N LYS A 382 -16.57 -8.46 -6.12
CA LYS A 382 -15.63 -9.13 -7.01
C LYS A 382 -14.47 -8.22 -7.36
N LYS A 383 -13.25 -8.66 -7.05
CA LYS A 383 -12.00 -7.95 -7.38
C LYS A 383 -11.89 -7.64 -8.88
N GLU A 384 -12.37 -8.54 -9.71
CA GLU A 384 -12.36 -8.40 -11.17
C GLU A 384 -13.06 -7.13 -11.64
N ILE A 385 -14.20 -6.74 -11.02
CA ILE A 385 -14.93 -5.51 -11.34
C ILE A 385 -14.06 -4.29 -11.08
N ILE A 386 -13.36 -4.27 -9.96
CA ILE A 386 -12.47 -3.18 -9.57
C ILE A 386 -11.28 -3.05 -10.53
N LEU A 387 -10.60 -4.17 -10.81
CA LEU A 387 -9.36 -4.15 -11.59
C LEU A 387 -9.60 -3.90 -13.08
N LYS A 388 -10.60 -4.57 -13.68
CA LYS A 388 -10.92 -4.41 -15.12
C LYS A 388 -11.36 -3.00 -15.47
N ASN A 389 -12.02 -2.31 -14.55
CA ASN A 389 -12.58 -0.99 -14.75
C ASN A 389 -11.77 0.12 -14.09
N HIS A 390 -10.60 -0.19 -13.52
CA HIS A 390 -9.70 0.75 -12.87
C HIS A 390 -10.38 1.60 -11.77
N ILE A 391 -11.30 0.98 -11.01
CA ILE A 391 -12.07 1.65 -9.97
C ILE A 391 -11.23 1.74 -8.70
N LEU A 392 -10.54 2.86 -8.53
CA LEU A 392 -9.69 3.14 -7.37
C LEU A 392 -10.23 4.32 -6.56
N PHE A 393 -9.89 4.37 -5.27
CA PHE A 393 -10.20 5.51 -4.44
C PHE A 393 -9.38 6.73 -4.87
N ILE A 394 -10.00 7.90 -4.99
CA ILE A 394 -9.32 9.14 -5.39
C ILE A 394 -8.41 9.59 -4.25
N LYS A 395 -7.12 9.74 -4.53
CA LYS A 395 -6.12 10.19 -3.54
C LYS A 395 -6.39 11.62 -3.09
N ASP A 396 -5.89 11.96 -1.90
CA ASP A 396 -5.99 13.28 -1.28
C ASP A 396 -7.41 13.80 -1.04
N ARG A 397 -8.41 12.90 -1.03
CA ARG A 397 -9.80 13.19 -0.74
C ARG A 397 -10.24 12.58 0.59
N ASN A 398 -11.13 13.27 1.28
CA ASN A 398 -11.94 12.72 2.36
C ASN A 398 -13.34 12.39 1.79
N PHE A 399 -14.07 11.48 2.42
CA PHE A 399 -15.34 10.93 1.87
C PHE A 399 -15.16 10.31 0.48
N GLU A 400 -14.05 9.68 0.27
CA GLU A 400 -13.59 9.01 -0.95
C GLU A 400 -14.48 7.83 -1.34
N ASP A 401 -15.23 7.31 -0.40
CA ASP A 401 -16.21 6.24 -0.59
C ASP A 401 -17.36 6.66 -1.52
N ILE A 402 -17.73 7.94 -1.52
CA ILE A 402 -18.83 8.47 -2.35
C ILE A 402 -18.54 8.29 -3.83
N PRO A 403 -17.47 8.87 -4.41
CA PRO A 403 -17.16 8.69 -5.82
C PRO A 403 -16.82 7.24 -6.15
N TRP A 404 -16.15 6.52 -5.25
CA TRP A 404 -15.81 5.11 -5.46
C TRP A 404 -17.06 4.23 -5.57
N SER A 405 -18.01 4.35 -4.64
CA SER A 405 -19.28 3.63 -4.70
C SER A 405 -20.09 4.02 -5.93
N PHE A 406 -20.02 5.27 -6.33
CA PHE A 406 -20.70 5.76 -7.50
C PHE A 406 -20.19 5.10 -8.79
N SER A 407 -18.86 4.99 -8.94
CA SER A 407 -18.25 4.33 -10.10
C SER A 407 -18.62 2.85 -10.23
N LEU A 408 -19.01 2.19 -9.13
CA LEU A 408 -19.44 0.78 -9.15
C LEU A 408 -20.79 0.56 -9.83
N VAL A 409 -21.70 1.53 -9.73
CA VAL A 409 -23.11 1.37 -10.16
C VAL A 409 -23.24 0.89 -11.61
N LYS A 410 -22.34 1.32 -12.48
CA LYS A 410 -22.33 0.95 -13.89
C LYS A 410 -21.95 -0.50 -14.16
N TYR A 411 -21.17 -1.12 -13.28
CA TYR A 411 -20.50 -2.39 -13.58
C TYR A 411 -21.07 -3.57 -12.82
N ILE A 412 -21.86 -3.32 -11.77
CA ILE A 412 -22.56 -4.36 -11.02
C ILE A 412 -23.76 -4.82 -11.82
N LYS A 413 -23.91 -6.13 -12.01
CA LYS A 413 -25.05 -6.76 -12.68
C LYS A 413 -25.94 -7.48 -11.67
N ASP A 414 -25.34 -8.31 -10.84
CA ASP A 414 -26.05 -9.18 -9.91
C ASP A 414 -25.61 -8.88 -8.47
N TYR A 415 -26.54 -8.93 -7.56
CA TYR A 415 -26.28 -8.71 -6.15
C TYR A 415 -26.87 -9.79 -5.26
N ALA A 416 -26.30 -9.91 -4.07
CA ALA A 416 -26.90 -10.59 -2.93
C ALA A 416 -26.90 -9.68 -1.69
N ILE A 417 -27.68 -10.05 -0.67
CA ILE A 417 -27.74 -9.36 0.61
C ILE A 417 -27.45 -10.36 1.73
N TYR A 418 -26.44 -10.08 2.53
CA TYR A 418 -26.16 -10.80 3.76
C TYR A 418 -26.92 -10.17 4.92
N GLN A 419 -27.92 -10.88 5.46
CA GLN A 419 -28.89 -10.30 6.40
C GLN A 419 -28.34 -10.09 7.82
N ASN A 420 -27.17 -10.64 8.16
CA ASN A 420 -26.58 -10.43 9.48
C ASN A 420 -25.88 -9.08 9.58
N CYS A 421 -26.16 -8.35 10.67
CA CYS A 421 -25.48 -7.11 11.00
C CYS A 421 -24.20 -7.42 11.76
N PHE A 422 -23.13 -7.71 11.05
CA PHE A 422 -21.86 -8.10 11.67
C PHE A 422 -20.87 -6.95 11.80
N TYR A 423 -21.02 -5.87 11.02
CA TYR A 423 -20.09 -4.73 11.02
C TYR A 423 -20.44 -3.77 12.16
N MET A 424 -19.53 -3.62 13.09
CA MET A 424 -19.67 -2.80 14.29
C MET A 424 -18.97 -1.45 14.08
N TYR A 425 -19.72 -0.47 13.59
CA TYR A 425 -19.24 0.88 13.26
C TYR A 425 -19.18 1.76 14.50
N ARG A 426 -17.97 2.13 14.97
CA ARG A 426 -17.79 3.02 16.13
C ARG A 426 -18.08 4.46 15.78
N ARG A 427 -18.95 5.06 16.59
CA ARG A 427 -19.36 6.46 16.48
C ARG A 427 -18.70 7.32 17.56
N GLU A 428 -18.62 8.63 17.31
CA GLU A 428 -18.12 9.64 18.27
C GLU A 428 -16.68 9.39 18.75
N ARG A 429 -15.87 8.71 17.94
CA ARG A 429 -14.47 8.51 18.24
C ARG A 429 -13.68 9.82 18.13
N LYS A 430 -12.91 10.16 19.16
CA LYS A 430 -11.99 11.31 19.10
C LYS A 430 -10.96 11.13 17.99
N GLY A 431 -10.87 12.09 17.07
CA GLY A 431 -9.96 12.04 15.92
C GLY A 431 -10.54 11.35 14.68
N SER A 432 -11.84 11.00 14.66
CA SER A 432 -12.51 10.54 13.44
C SER A 432 -12.55 11.65 12.39
N ILE A 433 -12.26 11.30 11.12
CA ILE A 433 -12.30 12.23 9.98
C ILE A 433 -13.68 12.89 9.85
N SER A 434 -14.75 12.14 10.10
CA SER A 434 -16.13 12.63 10.01
C SER A 434 -16.53 13.60 11.12
N SER A 435 -15.77 13.66 12.22
CA SER A 435 -16.07 14.53 13.38
C SER A 435 -15.41 15.90 13.33
N ILE A 436 -14.52 16.15 12.35
CA ILE A 436 -13.72 17.38 12.28
C ILE A 436 -14.10 18.18 11.04
N VAL A 437 -14.55 19.42 11.23
CA VAL A 437 -14.78 20.35 10.11
C VAL A 437 -13.43 20.95 9.71
N THR A 438 -12.82 20.42 8.64
CA THR A 438 -11.59 20.96 8.05
C THR A 438 -11.86 21.55 6.67
N THR A 439 -11.00 22.45 6.21
CA THR A 439 -11.04 22.95 4.82
C THR A 439 -11.00 21.80 3.81
N LYS A 440 -10.15 20.78 4.07
CA LYS A 440 -10.05 19.58 3.22
C LYS A 440 -11.38 18.83 3.15
N ASN A 441 -12.08 18.66 4.28
CA ASN A 441 -13.39 18.01 4.31
C ASN A 441 -14.40 18.76 3.46
N GLN A 442 -14.48 20.08 3.58
CA GLN A 442 -15.42 20.91 2.84
C GLN A 442 -15.14 20.88 1.33
N VAL A 443 -13.87 21.02 0.93
CA VAL A 443 -13.47 20.90 -0.48
C VAL A 443 -13.88 19.53 -1.04
N SER A 444 -13.59 18.45 -0.31
CA SER A 444 -13.92 17.08 -0.74
C SER A 444 -15.42 16.86 -0.87
N LEU A 445 -16.23 17.43 0.03
CA LEU A 445 -17.70 17.34 -0.02
C LEU A 445 -18.30 17.93 -1.31
N PHE A 446 -17.69 18.97 -1.88
CA PHE A 446 -18.13 19.52 -3.17
C PHE A 446 -17.52 18.78 -4.37
N GLN A 447 -16.24 18.41 -4.27
CA GLN A 447 -15.53 17.80 -5.40
C GLN A 447 -15.98 16.37 -5.68
N ASN A 448 -16.23 15.56 -4.65
CA ASN A 448 -16.62 14.16 -4.83
C ASN A 448 -17.95 14.00 -5.59
N PRO A 449 -19.02 14.72 -5.27
CA PRO A 449 -20.24 14.67 -6.07
C PRO A 449 -20.08 15.27 -7.47
N SER A 450 -19.24 16.30 -7.63
CA SER A 450 -18.91 16.88 -8.94
C SER A 450 -18.23 15.88 -9.86
N ASP A 451 -17.28 15.11 -9.33
CA ASP A 451 -16.61 14.02 -10.06
C ASP A 451 -17.63 12.92 -10.43
N ALA A 452 -18.51 12.54 -9.51
CA ALA A 452 -19.58 11.57 -9.75
C ALA A 452 -20.54 12.04 -10.86
N ILE A 453 -20.95 13.32 -10.85
CA ILE A 453 -21.78 13.90 -11.91
C ILE A 453 -21.08 13.84 -13.27
N THR A 454 -19.80 14.17 -13.31
CA THR A 454 -19.00 14.13 -14.53
C THR A 454 -18.92 12.71 -15.09
N GLU A 455 -18.76 11.73 -14.21
CA GLU A 455 -18.75 10.31 -14.58
C GLU A 455 -20.10 9.87 -15.15
N ILE A 456 -21.24 10.21 -14.51
CA ILE A 456 -22.58 9.91 -15.03
C ILE A 456 -22.76 10.46 -16.44
N LYS A 457 -22.40 11.72 -16.67
CA LYS A 457 -22.54 12.36 -17.99
C LYS A 457 -21.75 11.61 -19.08
N SER A 458 -20.64 10.97 -18.72
CA SER A 458 -19.82 10.17 -19.63
C SER A 458 -20.33 8.76 -19.86
N MET A 459 -21.27 8.28 -19.04
CA MET A 459 -21.77 6.90 -19.08
C MET A 459 -22.92 6.76 -20.08
N LYS A 460 -22.89 5.64 -20.82
CA LYS A 460 -24.09 5.14 -21.48
C LYS A 460 -24.85 4.30 -20.46
N LEU A 461 -25.77 4.91 -19.75
CA LEU A 461 -26.50 4.30 -18.64
C LEU A 461 -27.62 3.39 -19.12
N ASN A 462 -27.89 2.34 -18.34
CA ASN A 462 -29.16 1.60 -18.40
C ASN A 462 -30.28 2.49 -17.81
N ASN A 463 -31.40 2.60 -18.50
CA ASN A 463 -32.54 3.42 -18.07
C ASN A 463 -33.08 3.01 -16.69
N ASP A 464 -32.93 1.73 -16.30
CA ASP A 464 -33.38 1.22 -15.00
C ASP A 464 -32.61 1.82 -13.82
N LEU A 465 -31.35 2.24 -14.05
CA LEU A 465 -30.52 2.90 -13.03
C LEU A 465 -30.90 4.37 -12.77
N LEU A 466 -31.50 5.05 -13.76
CA LEU A 466 -31.69 6.50 -13.74
C LEU A 466 -32.49 7.00 -12.53
N PRO A 467 -33.63 6.40 -12.14
CA PRO A 467 -34.41 6.90 -11.01
C PRO A 467 -33.64 6.82 -9.67
N GLY A 468 -32.94 5.71 -9.46
CA GLY A 468 -32.10 5.50 -8.27
C GLY A 468 -30.90 6.45 -8.24
N LEU A 469 -30.22 6.65 -9.37
CA LEU A 469 -29.10 7.58 -9.50
C LEU A 469 -29.54 9.02 -9.23
N LYS A 470 -30.68 9.42 -9.75
CA LYS A 470 -31.26 10.75 -9.52
C LYS A 470 -31.45 10.98 -8.02
N LYS A 471 -32.09 10.06 -7.35
CA LYS A 471 -32.30 10.12 -5.89
C LYS A 471 -30.98 10.16 -5.12
N TYR A 472 -30.00 9.32 -5.52
CA TYR A 472 -28.68 9.29 -4.88
C TYR A 472 -27.95 10.62 -4.99
N VAL A 473 -27.93 11.23 -6.17
CA VAL A 473 -27.30 12.54 -6.40
C VAL A 473 -28.02 13.65 -5.63
N ASP A 474 -29.36 13.63 -5.57
CA ASP A 474 -30.14 14.60 -4.80
C ASP A 474 -29.82 14.50 -3.30
N ASP A 475 -29.75 13.31 -2.74
CA ASP A 475 -29.46 13.11 -1.31
C ASP A 475 -28.03 13.55 -0.97
N ILE A 476 -27.05 13.27 -1.83
CA ILE A 476 -25.70 13.79 -1.66
C ILE A 476 -25.70 15.32 -1.70
N TYR A 477 -26.43 15.94 -2.63
CA TYR A 477 -26.55 17.39 -2.70
C TYR A 477 -27.12 17.95 -1.39
N GLN A 478 -28.21 17.38 -0.87
CA GLN A 478 -28.80 17.80 0.40
C GLN A 478 -27.82 17.67 1.58
N TYR A 479 -27.07 16.58 1.61
CA TYR A 479 -26.05 16.38 2.63
C TYR A 479 -24.93 17.43 2.55
N VAL A 480 -24.38 17.68 1.35
CA VAL A 480 -23.35 18.72 1.11
C VAL A 480 -23.86 20.10 1.52
N MET A 481 -25.10 20.43 1.14
CA MET A 481 -25.72 21.72 1.47
C MET A 481 -25.99 21.86 2.97
N THR A 482 -26.35 20.78 3.65
CA THR A 482 -26.49 20.77 5.10
C THR A 482 -25.15 21.09 5.78
N CYS A 483 -24.06 20.41 5.35
CA CYS A 483 -22.71 20.70 5.86
C CYS A 483 -22.27 22.14 5.56
N TYR A 484 -22.53 22.64 4.36
CA TYR A 484 -22.22 24.02 3.97
C TYR A 484 -22.96 25.05 4.82
N ASN A 485 -24.24 24.82 5.13
CA ASN A 485 -25.06 25.75 5.92
C ASN A 485 -24.63 25.83 7.38
N LEU A 486 -23.92 24.83 7.89
CA LEU A 486 -23.34 24.82 9.24
C LEU A 486 -22.06 25.68 9.37
N LEU A 487 -21.47 26.11 8.26
CA LEU A 487 -20.30 26.96 8.24
C LEU A 487 -20.63 28.40 8.66
N SER A 488 -19.64 29.10 9.23
CA SER A 488 -19.71 30.55 9.45
C SER A 488 -19.78 31.31 8.11
N GLU A 489 -20.29 32.53 8.11
CA GLU A 489 -20.40 33.33 6.88
C GLU A 489 -19.04 33.60 6.21
N GLY A 490 -17.96 33.77 7.00
CA GLY A 490 -16.60 33.90 6.47
C GLY A 490 -16.10 32.63 5.77
N GLU A 491 -16.40 31.45 6.33
CA GLU A 491 -16.05 30.17 5.71
C GLU A 491 -16.89 29.91 4.46
N LYS A 492 -18.18 30.23 4.47
CA LYS A 492 -19.06 30.11 3.30
C LYS A 492 -18.53 30.86 2.09
N MET A 493 -17.97 32.06 2.32
CA MET A 493 -17.37 32.87 1.24
C MET A 493 -16.18 32.14 0.58
N ASN A 494 -15.37 31.43 1.36
CA ASN A 494 -14.24 30.67 0.82
C ASN A 494 -14.67 29.51 -0.10
N PHE A 495 -15.86 28.96 0.11
CA PHE A 495 -16.38 27.81 -0.64
C PHE A 495 -17.45 28.20 -1.67
N LEU A 496 -17.80 29.46 -1.78
CA LEU A 496 -18.87 29.93 -2.67
C LEU A 496 -18.64 29.52 -4.14
N SER A 497 -17.42 29.63 -4.64
CA SER A 497 -17.10 29.27 -6.02
C SER A 497 -17.28 27.76 -6.27
N LEU A 498 -16.92 26.89 -5.32
CA LEU A 498 -17.13 25.46 -5.41
C LEU A 498 -18.63 25.11 -5.37
N LYS A 499 -19.39 25.77 -4.49
CA LYS A 499 -20.85 25.62 -4.42
C LYS A 499 -21.52 25.97 -5.73
N VAL A 500 -21.22 27.15 -6.30
CA VAL A 500 -21.79 27.61 -7.56
C VAL A 500 -21.44 26.68 -8.72
N LYS A 501 -20.18 26.20 -8.78
CA LYS A 501 -19.76 25.23 -9.77
C LYS A 501 -20.57 23.92 -9.65
N TYR A 502 -20.70 23.38 -8.45
CA TYR A 502 -21.41 22.14 -8.19
C TYR A 502 -22.91 22.25 -8.54
N GLU A 503 -23.58 23.35 -8.14
CA GLU A 503 -25.00 23.60 -8.48
C GLU A 503 -25.21 23.69 -9.98
N LYS A 504 -24.28 24.31 -10.72
CA LYS A 504 -24.33 24.36 -12.18
C LYS A 504 -24.20 22.98 -12.80
N GLU A 505 -23.19 22.20 -12.37
CA GLU A 505 -22.96 20.84 -12.88
C GLU A 505 -24.17 19.93 -12.61
N LEU A 506 -24.81 20.07 -11.44
CA LEU A 506 -26.03 19.37 -11.10
C LEU A 506 -27.20 19.77 -11.98
N SER A 507 -27.39 21.09 -12.22
CA SER A 507 -28.43 21.60 -13.14
C SER A 507 -28.24 21.07 -14.56
N ASP A 508 -26.99 21.06 -15.06
CA ASP A 508 -26.66 20.53 -16.38
C ASP A 508 -26.92 19.02 -16.47
N LEU A 509 -26.68 18.26 -15.38
CA LEU A 509 -26.98 16.83 -15.31
C LEU A 509 -28.48 16.59 -15.45
N TRP A 510 -29.33 17.36 -14.73
CA TRP A 510 -30.79 17.19 -14.76
C TRP A 510 -31.42 17.50 -16.11
N GLN A 511 -30.73 18.26 -16.96
CA GLN A 511 -31.18 18.50 -18.34
C GLN A 511 -30.88 17.34 -19.29
N VAL A 512 -29.92 16.48 -18.92
CA VAL A 512 -29.49 15.35 -19.74
C VAL A 512 -30.14 14.03 -19.30
N LEU A 513 -30.45 13.87 -18.00
CA LEU A 513 -31.18 12.73 -17.43
C LEU A 513 -32.68 12.93 -17.50
#